data_cc31820e6b032f7b497e01a59edd99ce
#
_entry.id   cc31820e6b032f7b497e01a59edd99ce
#
_cell.length_a   1.000
_cell.length_b   1.000
_cell.length_c   1.000
_cell.angle_alpha   90.00
_cell.angle_beta   90.00
_cell.angle_gamma   90.00
#
_symmetry.space_group_name_H-M   'P 1'
#
loop_
_entity.id
_entity.type
_entity.pdbx_description
1 polymer ?
#
loop_
_entity_poly.entity_id
_entity_poly.type
_entity_poly.pdbx_seq_one_letter_code
_entity_poly.pdbx_strand_id
1 'polypeptide(L)'
;KNNLFDGILGFATDEDSQKLIFNGYLNLELNNNLNFGEQFLLNYKADGKDQQNFRARLTLPYLFNTPFGLITELKIFKRDSTFSTSDQLIKVRYQINPTSKTYLGYKAYESSNLRKDNSINIDVEDYTSKFLLAGLSYTKTQNNILFPIKSKFHLDTEIGSKETKITTESQLRASLLFYYIFNLNYKNSIYLKNNTKAVNSDSYLINELFRFGGINSIRGFNENSIDASFYSVLNSEYRYQFNQDIYIHSIIDFAYFENQITALKQKLY
;
A
#
# COMPACT_ATOMS: atom_id res chain seq x y z
N LYS A 1 -7.96 13.03 21.31
CA LYS A 1 -7.00 11.92 21.19
C LYS A 1 -7.80 10.63 21.02
N ASN A 2 -7.88 10.08 19.81
CA ASN A 2 -8.47 8.77 19.57
C ASN A 2 -7.33 7.81 19.23
N ASN A 3 -6.90 7.04 20.23
CA ASN A 3 -5.99 5.93 20.02
C ASN A 3 -6.81 4.69 19.72
N LEU A 4 -6.29 3.84 18.84
CA LEU A 4 -6.89 2.56 18.49
C LEU A 4 -5.88 1.46 18.83
N PHE A 5 -6.36 0.43 19.50
CA PHE A 5 -5.68 -0.84 19.65
C PHE A 5 -6.69 -1.94 19.35
N ASP A 6 -6.40 -2.71 18.32
CA ASP A 6 -7.24 -3.84 17.89
C ASP A 6 -6.33 -4.96 17.39
N GLY A 7 -6.60 -6.19 17.79
CA GLY A 7 -5.80 -7.31 17.35
C GLY A 7 -6.24 -8.65 17.91
N ILE A 8 -5.98 -9.66 17.13
CA ILE A 8 -6.11 -11.07 17.51
C ILE A 8 -4.84 -11.77 17.03
N LEU A 9 -4.12 -12.38 17.95
CA LEU A 9 -2.94 -13.19 17.65
C LEU A 9 -3.18 -14.62 18.13
N GLY A 10 -3.17 -15.55 17.19
CA GLY A 10 -3.11 -16.98 17.43
C GLY A 10 -1.69 -17.49 17.20
N PHE A 11 -1.34 -18.59 17.81
CA PHE A 11 -0.08 -19.30 17.55
C PHE A 11 -0.35 -20.79 17.41
N ALA A 12 0.40 -21.42 16.53
CA ALA A 12 0.39 -22.85 16.30
C ALA A 12 1.84 -23.32 16.09
N THR A 13 2.12 -24.58 16.34
CA THR A 13 3.40 -25.18 15.98
C THR A 13 3.27 -25.82 14.61
N ASP A 14 4.17 -25.47 13.70
CA ASP A 14 4.27 -26.13 12.40
C ASP A 14 4.71 -27.57 12.57
N GLU A 15 3.94 -28.52 12.08
CA GLU A 15 4.21 -29.94 12.25
C GLU A 15 5.50 -30.40 11.55
N ASP A 16 5.84 -29.77 10.40
CA ASP A 16 7.01 -30.15 9.60
C ASP A 16 8.32 -29.52 10.12
N SER A 17 8.28 -28.24 10.46
CA SER A 17 9.46 -27.47 10.86
C SER A 17 9.63 -27.35 12.38
N GLN A 18 8.63 -27.75 13.14
CA GLN A 18 8.57 -27.59 14.60
C GLN A 18 8.72 -26.13 15.09
N LYS A 19 8.49 -25.16 14.20
CA LYS A 19 8.59 -23.73 14.48
C LYS A 19 7.24 -23.15 14.88
N LEU A 20 7.28 -22.17 15.75
CA LEU A 20 6.09 -21.41 16.12
C LEU A 20 5.65 -20.53 14.95
N ILE A 21 4.39 -20.67 14.54
CA ILE A 21 3.73 -19.85 13.52
C ILE A 21 2.75 -18.92 14.22
N PHE A 22 2.81 -17.65 13.88
CA PHE A 22 1.87 -16.63 14.33
C PHE A 22 0.84 -16.35 13.23
N ASN A 23 -0.44 -16.42 13.60
CA ASN A 23 -1.58 -16.05 12.76
C ASN A 23 -2.32 -14.92 13.40
N GLY A 24 -2.90 -14.04 12.58
CA GLY A 24 -3.76 -12.98 13.04
C GLY A 24 -3.27 -11.59 12.66
N TYR A 25 -3.75 -10.61 13.37
CA TYR A 25 -3.42 -9.21 13.11
C TYR A 25 -3.28 -8.40 14.40
N LEU A 26 -2.53 -7.31 14.28
CA LEU A 26 -2.41 -6.29 15.30
C LEU A 26 -2.46 -4.91 14.62
N ASN A 27 -3.36 -4.05 15.08
CA ASN A 27 -3.46 -2.66 14.66
C ASN A 27 -3.31 -1.75 15.88
N LEU A 28 -2.28 -0.91 15.86
CA LEU A 28 -2.05 0.14 16.86
C LEU A 28 -2.00 1.47 16.14
N GLU A 29 -2.82 2.41 16.59
CA GLU A 29 -2.79 3.81 16.14
C GLU A 29 -2.77 4.73 17.35
N LEU A 30 -1.68 5.50 17.48
CA LEU A 30 -1.49 6.48 18.53
C LEU A 30 -1.51 7.87 17.90
N ASN A 31 -2.46 8.71 18.33
CA ASN A 31 -2.65 10.04 17.77
C ASN A 31 -2.44 11.11 18.82
N ASN A 32 -1.51 12.02 18.55
CA ASN A 32 -1.27 13.24 19.35
C ASN A 32 -1.03 12.96 20.84
N ASN A 33 -0.29 11.92 21.19
CA ASN A 33 0.01 11.57 22.59
C ASN A 33 1.05 12.53 23.20
N LEU A 34 1.98 13.03 22.38
CA LEU A 34 3.01 14.00 22.76
C LEU A 34 2.56 15.47 22.58
N ASN A 35 1.32 15.70 22.08
CA ASN A 35 0.73 17.02 21.79
C ASN A 35 1.40 17.82 20.65
N PHE A 36 2.11 17.13 19.75
CA PHE A 36 2.70 17.71 18.53
C PHE A 36 1.88 17.42 17.26
N GLY A 37 0.69 16.82 17.42
CA GLY A 37 -0.12 16.34 16.30
C GLY A 37 0.44 15.08 15.62
N GLU A 38 1.38 14.42 16.25
CA GLU A 38 2.04 13.23 15.76
C GLU A 38 1.05 12.04 15.65
N GLN A 39 1.35 11.16 14.71
CA GLN A 39 0.65 9.89 14.53
C GLN A 39 1.69 8.77 14.43
N PHE A 40 1.53 7.76 15.26
CA PHE A 40 2.24 6.49 15.14
C PHE A 40 1.24 5.39 14.77
N LEU A 41 1.57 4.65 13.72
CA LEU A 41 0.78 3.54 13.23
C LEU A 41 1.65 2.30 13.17
N LEU A 42 1.16 1.19 13.73
CA LEU A 42 1.76 -0.11 13.60
C LEU A 42 0.68 -1.10 13.17
N ASN A 43 0.89 -1.76 12.04
CA ASN A 43 0.05 -2.83 11.55
C ASN A 43 0.89 -4.08 11.37
N TYR A 44 0.39 -5.19 11.88
CA TYR A 44 0.91 -6.52 11.62
C TYR A 44 -0.24 -7.40 11.15
N LYS A 45 0.01 -8.20 10.12
CA LYS A 45 -0.93 -9.23 9.66
C LYS A 45 -0.15 -10.44 9.21
N ALA A 46 -0.56 -11.61 9.68
CA ALA A 46 -0.01 -12.90 9.28
C ALA A 46 -1.15 -13.86 8.93
N ASP A 47 -1.08 -14.42 7.74
CA ASP A 47 -2.02 -15.43 7.23
C ASP A 47 -1.34 -16.83 7.30
N GLY A 48 -0.83 -17.19 8.50
CA GLY A 48 -0.15 -18.47 8.73
C GLY A 48 1.15 -18.61 7.96
N LYS A 49 1.23 -19.67 7.12
CA LYS A 49 2.42 -19.96 6.33
C LYS A 49 2.59 -19.05 5.12
N ASP A 50 1.51 -18.41 4.64
CA ASP A 50 1.52 -17.83 3.29
C ASP A 50 2.09 -16.43 3.23
N GLN A 51 1.62 -15.52 4.07
CA GLN A 51 2.04 -14.13 4.00
C GLN A 51 2.15 -13.49 5.39
N GLN A 52 3.16 -12.64 5.54
CA GLN A 52 3.31 -11.77 6.70
C GLN A 52 3.55 -10.34 6.24
N ASN A 53 2.82 -9.41 6.82
CA ASN A 53 2.91 -7.99 6.56
C ASN A 53 3.17 -7.27 7.88
N PHE A 54 4.22 -6.48 7.94
CA PHE A 54 4.51 -5.56 9.02
C PHE A 54 4.63 -4.16 8.47
N ARG A 55 4.06 -3.18 9.14
CA ARG A 55 4.17 -1.77 8.81
C ARG A 55 4.24 -0.94 10.07
N ALA A 56 5.29 -0.16 10.20
CA ALA A 56 5.39 0.88 11.21
C ALA A 56 5.57 2.23 10.52
N ARG A 57 4.76 3.24 10.90
CA ARG A 57 4.83 4.60 10.36
C ARG A 57 4.76 5.62 11.48
N LEU A 58 5.68 6.58 11.44
CA LEU A 58 5.64 7.78 12.26
C LEU A 58 5.38 8.98 11.35
N THR A 59 4.42 9.82 11.72
CA THR A 59 4.11 11.08 11.05
C THR A 59 4.21 12.21 12.06
N LEU A 60 5.09 13.16 11.78
CA LEU A 60 5.23 14.42 12.52
C LEU A 60 4.71 15.54 11.62
N PRO A 61 3.49 16.07 11.86
CA PRO A 61 2.84 16.97 10.89
C PRO A 61 3.47 18.35 10.80
N TYR A 62 4.00 18.86 11.90
CA TYR A 62 4.52 20.22 12.00
C TYR A 62 5.85 20.22 12.77
N LEU A 63 6.95 20.21 12.02
CA LEU A 63 8.27 20.33 12.64
C LEU A 63 8.51 21.79 13.03
N PHE A 64 8.88 22.02 14.28
CA PHE A 64 9.24 23.35 14.78
C PHE A 64 8.18 24.43 14.51
N ASN A 65 6.88 24.07 14.56
CA ASN A 65 5.74 24.94 14.24
C ASN A 65 5.77 25.54 12.83
N THR A 66 6.36 24.83 11.88
CA THR A 66 6.40 25.20 10.47
C THR A 66 5.41 24.35 9.64
N PRO A 67 5.09 24.72 8.38
CA PRO A 67 4.30 23.89 7.49
C PRO A 67 5.02 22.62 7.01
N PHE A 68 6.26 22.39 7.43
CA PHE A 68 6.99 21.17 7.13
C PHE A 68 6.64 20.06 8.13
N GLY A 69 6.56 18.85 7.63
CA GLY A 69 6.37 17.63 8.41
C GLY A 69 7.33 16.53 7.97
N LEU A 70 7.51 15.53 8.82
CA LEU A 70 8.32 14.35 8.56
C LEU A 70 7.45 13.10 8.57
N ILE A 71 7.68 12.20 7.65
CA ILE A 71 7.09 10.87 7.62
C ILE A 71 8.22 9.87 7.49
N THR A 72 8.27 8.92 8.42
CA THR A 72 9.12 7.74 8.32
C THR A 72 8.26 6.49 8.31
N GLU A 73 8.62 5.53 7.49
CA GLU A 73 7.87 4.27 7.37
C GLU A 73 8.83 3.11 7.14
N LEU A 74 8.57 2.01 7.82
CA LEU A 74 9.15 0.71 7.57
C LEU A 74 8.02 -0.26 7.22
N LYS A 75 8.15 -0.96 6.08
CA LYS A 75 7.30 -2.10 5.74
C LYS A 75 8.15 -3.32 5.53
N ILE A 76 7.70 -4.43 6.05
CA ILE A 76 8.28 -5.74 5.79
C ILE A 76 7.17 -6.63 5.25
N PHE A 77 7.42 -7.23 4.11
CA PHE A 77 6.54 -8.22 3.51
C PHE A 77 7.31 -9.52 3.34
N LYS A 78 6.75 -10.61 3.80
CA LYS A 78 7.27 -11.94 3.60
C LYS A 78 6.21 -12.78 2.89
N ARG A 79 6.59 -13.45 1.81
CA ARG A 79 5.74 -14.37 1.08
C ARG A 79 6.25 -15.79 1.31
N ASP A 80 5.53 -16.54 2.14
CA ASP A 80 5.88 -17.91 2.53
C ASP A 80 7.39 -18.09 2.83
N SER A 81 8.02 -19.11 2.25
CA SER A 81 9.47 -19.32 2.26
C SER A 81 10.14 -18.86 0.96
N THR A 82 9.44 -18.03 0.11
CA THR A 82 9.97 -17.64 -1.20
C THR A 82 10.88 -16.43 -1.09
N PHE A 83 10.40 -15.34 -0.53
CA PHE A 83 11.18 -14.11 -0.37
C PHE A 83 10.67 -13.21 0.75
N SER A 84 11.51 -12.29 1.17
CA SER A 84 11.17 -11.20 2.09
C SER A 84 11.62 -9.88 1.51
N THR A 85 10.79 -8.83 1.68
CA THR A 85 11.11 -7.48 1.26
C THR A 85 11.02 -6.51 2.42
N SER A 86 11.97 -5.57 2.48
CA SER A 86 11.98 -4.43 3.41
C SER A 86 11.90 -3.14 2.61
N ASP A 87 10.96 -2.27 2.96
CA ASP A 87 10.73 -0.96 2.34
C ASP A 87 10.88 0.11 3.42
N GLN A 88 11.93 0.90 3.33
CA GLN A 88 12.28 1.96 4.26
C GLN A 88 12.08 3.31 3.58
N LEU A 89 11.27 4.16 4.19
CA LEU A 89 10.90 5.45 3.64
C LEU A 89 11.14 6.56 4.64
N ILE A 90 11.75 7.63 4.17
CA ILE A 90 11.77 8.93 4.86
C ILE A 90 11.36 10.01 3.88
N LYS A 91 10.38 10.85 4.25
CA LYS A 91 9.94 11.96 3.42
C LYS A 91 9.62 13.20 4.23
N VAL A 92 10.04 14.33 3.72
CA VAL A 92 9.66 15.65 4.18
C VAL A 92 8.45 16.08 3.38
N ARG A 93 7.38 16.47 4.07
CA ARG A 93 6.18 17.02 3.45
C ARG A 93 6.09 18.52 3.69
N TYR A 94 5.50 19.23 2.74
CA TYR A 94 5.15 20.65 2.87
C TYR A 94 3.63 20.81 2.71
N GLN A 95 3.00 21.47 3.69
CA GLN A 95 1.58 21.76 3.66
C GLN A 95 1.35 23.04 2.85
N ILE A 96 0.85 22.91 1.60
CA ILE A 96 0.59 24.05 0.70
C ILE A 96 -0.63 24.84 1.20
N ASN A 97 -1.69 24.09 1.51
CA ASN A 97 -2.95 24.63 2.05
C ASN A 97 -3.68 23.49 2.82
N PRO A 98 -4.82 23.73 3.47
CA PRO A 98 -5.50 22.70 4.26
C PRO A 98 -5.83 21.40 3.53
N THR A 99 -5.97 21.45 2.20
CA THR A 99 -6.34 20.29 1.37
C THR A 99 -5.18 19.68 0.60
N SER A 100 -4.08 20.42 0.39
CA SER A 100 -3.00 20.04 -0.54
C SER A 100 -1.64 19.98 0.16
N LYS A 101 -0.90 18.94 -0.15
CA LYS A 101 0.46 18.68 0.36
C LYS A 101 1.36 18.25 -0.78
N THR A 102 2.62 18.64 -0.72
CA THR A 102 3.69 18.07 -1.54
C THR A 102 4.75 17.44 -0.65
N TYR A 103 5.56 16.58 -1.20
CA TYR A 103 6.65 15.96 -0.46
C TYR A 103 7.78 15.51 -1.38
N LEU A 104 8.96 15.49 -0.78
CA LEU A 104 10.18 14.91 -1.30
C LEU A 104 10.68 13.88 -0.31
N GLY A 105 11.30 12.84 -0.78
CA GLY A 105 11.79 11.80 0.11
C GLY A 105 12.83 10.89 -0.51
N TYR A 106 13.30 9.99 0.33
CA TYR A 106 14.20 8.92 -0.03
C TYR A 106 13.59 7.59 0.40
N LYS A 107 13.72 6.59 -0.46
CA LYS A 107 13.22 5.25 -0.21
C LYS A 107 14.31 4.24 -0.52
N ALA A 108 14.55 3.35 0.42
CA ALA A 108 15.40 2.18 0.23
C ALA A 108 14.53 0.93 0.25
N TYR A 109 14.80 0.03 -0.66
CA TYR A 109 14.11 -1.24 -0.81
C TYR A 109 15.12 -2.37 -0.87
N GLU A 110 14.90 -3.41 -0.09
CA GLU A 110 15.74 -4.59 -0.06
C GLU A 110 14.86 -5.83 -0.17
N SER A 111 15.24 -6.75 -1.02
CA SER A 111 14.56 -8.02 -1.18
C SER A 111 15.55 -9.17 -1.15
N SER A 112 15.22 -10.16 -0.32
CA SER A 112 16.05 -11.35 -0.10
C SER A 112 15.28 -12.59 -0.50
N ASN A 113 15.90 -13.44 -1.31
CA ASN A 113 15.41 -14.77 -1.63
C ASN A 113 15.59 -15.69 -0.41
N LEU A 114 14.53 -16.33 0.03
CA LEU A 114 14.53 -17.22 1.18
C LEU A 114 14.59 -18.71 0.79
N ARG A 115 14.55 -19.03 -0.50
CA ARG A 115 14.60 -20.41 -1.00
C ARG A 115 15.99 -21.01 -0.81
N LYS A 116 16.01 -22.23 -0.34
CA LYS A 116 17.24 -23.02 -0.21
C LYS A 116 17.54 -23.87 -1.45
N ASP A 117 16.56 -24.04 -2.32
CA ASP A 117 16.63 -24.94 -3.47
C ASP A 117 16.65 -24.14 -4.79
N ASN A 118 17.75 -24.25 -5.54
CA ASN A 118 17.96 -23.55 -6.81
C ASN A 118 17.35 -24.30 -8.02
N SER A 119 16.60 -25.35 -7.80
CA SER A 119 16.13 -26.27 -8.86
C SER A 119 14.92 -25.76 -9.66
N ILE A 120 14.28 -24.68 -9.24
CA ILE A 120 13.14 -24.09 -9.97
C ILE A 120 13.55 -22.73 -10.48
N ASN A 121 13.58 -22.56 -11.80
CA ASN A 121 13.77 -21.29 -12.51
C ASN A 121 12.61 -20.33 -12.18
N ILE A 122 12.69 -19.62 -11.07
CA ILE A 122 11.78 -18.55 -10.74
C ILE A 122 12.65 -17.29 -10.60
N ASP A 123 12.25 -16.23 -11.30
CA ASP A 123 12.93 -14.92 -11.36
C ASP A 123 12.83 -14.17 -10.00
N VAL A 124 13.30 -14.82 -8.93
CA VAL A 124 13.42 -14.27 -7.59
C VAL A 124 14.90 -14.18 -7.25
N GLU A 125 15.42 -12.98 -7.18
CA GLU A 125 16.80 -12.71 -6.82
C GLU A 125 16.88 -11.73 -5.63
N ASP A 126 18.04 -11.76 -4.95
CA ASP A 126 18.37 -10.72 -4.00
C ASP A 126 18.63 -9.41 -4.77
N TYR A 127 18.01 -8.33 -4.33
CA TYR A 127 18.28 -7.00 -4.88
C TYR A 127 18.07 -5.89 -3.86
N THR A 128 18.74 -4.78 -4.09
CA THR A 128 18.49 -3.53 -3.38
C THR A 128 18.09 -2.44 -4.37
N SER A 129 17.25 -1.51 -3.93
CA SER A 129 16.91 -0.33 -4.73
C SER A 129 16.92 0.91 -3.88
N LYS A 130 17.33 2.02 -4.48
CA LYS A 130 17.39 3.32 -3.83
C LYS A 130 16.72 4.35 -4.72
N PHE A 131 15.72 5.05 -4.17
CA PHE A 131 14.91 6.00 -4.92
C PHE A 131 14.90 7.38 -4.29
N LEU A 132 14.93 8.39 -5.12
CA LEU A 132 14.38 9.70 -4.79
C LEU A 132 12.90 9.68 -5.11
N LEU A 133 12.10 10.18 -4.18
CA LEU A 133 10.65 10.19 -4.26
C LEU A 133 10.13 11.62 -4.26
N ALA A 134 9.22 11.93 -5.15
CA ALA A 134 8.45 13.17 -5.15
C ALA A 134 6.96 12.88 -5.29
N GLY A 135 6.13 13.69 -4.68
CA GLY A 135 4.70 13.46 -4.81
C GLY A 135 3.82 14.59 -4.32
N LEU A 136 2.54 14.42 -4.64
CA LEU A 136 1.45 15.35 -4.34
C LEU A 136 0.31 14.59 -3.67
N SER A 137 -0.35 15.25 -2.73
CA SER A 137 -1.56 14.73 -2.11
C SER A 137 -2.57 15.84 -1.96
N TYR A 138 -3.79 15.57 -2.42
CA TYR A 138 -4.95 16.43 -2.24
C TYR A 138 -6.05 15.64 -1.56
N THR A 139 -6.70 16.24 -0.55
CA THR A 139 -7.82 15.63 0.16
C THR A 139 -8.85 16.68 0.46
N LYS A 140 -10.08 16.49 -0.04
CA LYS A 140 -11.22 17.36 0.24
C LYS A 140 -12.25 16.61 1.09
N THR A 141 -12.62 17.21 2.20
CA THR A 141 -13.66 16.68 3.09
C THR A 141 -15.06 17.15 2.65
N GLN A 142 -16.08 16.47 3.19
CA GLN A 142 -17.49 16.88 3.09
C GLN A 142 -18.19 16.64 4.42
N ASN A 143 -19.32 17.27 4.61
CA ASN A 143 -20.14 17.09 5.80
C ASN A 143 -21.04 15.85 5.66
N ASN A 144 -20.43 14.66 5.79
CA ASN A 144 -21.11 13.38 5.83
C ASN A 144 -20.37 12.46 6.79
N ILE A 145 -21.06 11.91 7.79
CA ILE A 145 -20.45 11.10 8.86
C ILE A 145 -19.89 9.79 8.32
N LEU A 146 -20.65 9.09 7.46
CA LEU A 146 -20.23 7.81 6.86
C LEU A 146 -19.11 8.00 5.82
N PHE A 147 -19.15 9.11 5.09
CA PHE A 147 -18.21 9.39 4.00
C PHE A 147 -17.58 10.78 4.14
N PRO A 148 -16.73 10.99 5.16
CA PRO A 148 -16.21 12.34 5.47
C PRO A 148 -15.25 12.89 4.43
N ILE A 149 -14.67 12.05 3.57
CA ILE A 149 -13.78 12.48 2.49
C ILE A 149 -14.53 12.45 1.16
N LYS A 150 -14.69 13.61 0.53
CA LYS A 150 -15.36 13.75 -0.77
C LYS A 150 -14.47 13.32 -1.93
N SER A 151 -13.21 13.74 -1.90
CA SER A 151 -12.25 13.41 -2.95
C SER A 151 -10.84 13.30 -2.39
N LYS A 152 -10.04 12.44 -3.02
CA LYS A 152 -8.62 12.27 -2.72
C LYS A 152 -7.86 12.06 -4.02
N PHE A 153 -6.72 12.71 -4.11
CA PHE A 153 -5.72 12.49 -5.15
C PHE A 153 -4.37 12.30 -4.45
N HIS A 154 -3.63 11.29 -4.86
CA HIS A 154 -2.30 11.02 -4.35
C HIS A 154 -1.44 10.48 -5.48
N LEU A 155 -0.37 11.15 -5.77
CA LEU A 155 0.61 10.77 -6.79
C LEU A 155 1.97 10.67 -6.13
N ASP A 156 2.61 9.52 -6.28
CA ASP A 156 4.01 9.28 -5.95
C ASP A 156 4.77 8.90 -7.21
N THR A 157 5.95 9.50 -7.39
CA THR A 157 6.94 9.13 -8.41
C THR A 157 8.26 8.82 -7.72
N GLU A 158 8.88 7.72 -8.07
CA GLU A 158 10.13 7.22 -7.52
C GLU A 158 11.10 7.00 -8.67
N ILE A 159 12.26 7.66 -8.64
CA ILE A 159 13.32 7.55 -9.65
C ILE A 159 14.59 7.10 -8.94
N GLY A 160 15.21 6.05 -9.43
CA GLY A 160 16.38 5.51 -8.79
C GLY A 160 17.02 4.34 -9.55
N SER A 161 17.67 3.48 -8.81
CA SER A 161 18.37 2.32 -9.35
C SER A 161 17.99 1.05 -8.58
N LYS A 162 18.01 -0.05 -9.30
CA LYS A 162 17.96 -1.41 -8.79
C LYS A 162 19.33 -2.06 -8.98
N GLU A 163 19.87 -2.63 -7.93
CA GLU A 163 21.16 -3.32 -7.91
C GLU A 163 20.92 -4.78 -7.54
N THR A 164 21.29 -5.67 -8.43
CA THR A 164 21.37 -7.12 -8.24
C THR A 164 22.82 -7.54 -8.05
N LYS A 165 23.10 -8.82 -7.87
CA LYS A 165 24.48 -9.33 -7.80
C LYS A 165 25.28 -9.14 -9.11
N ILE A 166 24.57 -8.96 -10.23
CA ILE A 166 25.17 -8.97 -11.59
C ILE A 166 25.07 -7.59 -12.25
N THR A 167 23.97 -6.87 -12.04
CA THR A 167 23.64 -5.64 -12.78
C THR A 167 23.17 -4.52 -11.86
N THR A 168 23.39 -3.28 -12.33
CA THR A 168 22.74 -2.08 -11.78
C THR A 168 21.95 -1.42 -12.90
N GLU A 169 20.67 -1.23 -12.70
CA GLU A 169 19.72 -0.73 -13.69
C GLU A 169 18.99 0.50 -13.17
N SER A 170 18.63 1.40 -14.09
CA SER A 170 17.70 2.50 -13.76
C SER A 170 16.29 1.97 -13.58
N GLN A 171 15.60 2.50 -12.58
CA GLN A 171 14.21 2.10 -12.34
C GLN A 171 13.35 3.33 -12.04
N LEU A 172 12.18 3.37 -12.68
CA LEU A 172 11.12 4.35 -12.44
C LEU A 172 9.90 3.63 -11.86
N ARG A 173 9.37 4.13 -10.76
CA ARG A 173 8.11 3.65 -10.19
C ARG A 173 7.13 4.81 -10.04
N ALA A 174 5.87 4.54 -10.31
CA ALA A 174 4.80 5.52 -10.12
C ALA A 174 3.59 4.88 -9.44
N SER A 175 2.92 5.65 -8.60
CA SER A 175 1.64 5.23 -8.02
C SER A 175 0.66 6.39 -7.98
N LEU A 176 -0.57 6.13 -8.45
CA LEU A 176 -1.68 7.06 -8.47
C LEU A 176 -2.85 6.46 -7.70
N LEU A 177 -3.35 7.18 -6.73
CA LEU A 177 -4.64 6.92 -6.09
C LEU A 177 -5.53 8.12 -6.27
N PHE A 178 -6.63 7.92 -6.93
CA PHE A 178 -7.67 8.94 -7.08
C PHE A 178 -9.01 8.35 -6.65
N TYR A 179 -9.80 9.10 -5.89
CA TYR A 179 -11.21 8.82 -5.77
C TYR A 179 -12.05 10.08 -5.64
N TYR A 180 -13.31 9.93 -6.01
CA TYR A 180 -14.30 11.00 -5.92
C TYR A 180 -15.68 10.45 -5.61
N ILE A 181 -16.45 11.18 -4.78
CA ILE A 181 -17.84 10.91 -4.47
C ILE A 181 -18.70 11.96 -5.17
N PHE A 182 -19.51 11.51 -6.11
CA PHE A 182 -20.54 12.31 -6.78
C PHE A 182 -21.82 12.20 -5.98
N ASN A 183 -22.16 13.22 -5.18
CA ASN A 183 -23.43 13.28 -4.48
C ASN A 183 -24.53 13.66 -5.47
N LEU A 184 -25.43 12.71 -5.80
CA LEU A 184 -26.57 12.95 -6.68
C LEU A 184 -27.65 13.70 -5.91
N ASN A 185 -27.84 13.35 -4.65
CA ASN A 185 -28.66 14.05 -3.67
C ASN A 185 -28.20 13.68 -2.23
N TYR A 186 -28.96 14.03 -1.20
CA TYR A 186 -28.58 13.79 0.20
C TYR A 186 -28.55 12.29 0.60
N LYS A 187 -29.19 11.40 -0.18
CA LYS A 187 -29.20 9.94 0.07
C LYS A 187 -28.41 9.14 -0.94
N ASN A 188 -28.24 9.64 -2.15
CA ASN A 188 -27.67 8.88 -3.26
C ASN A 188 -26.33 9.45 -3.67
N SER A 189 -25.36 8.59 -3.83
CA SER A 189 -24.04 8.97 -4.33
C SER A 189 -23.39 7.86 -5.18
N ILE A 190 -22.52 8.28 -6.08
CA ILE A 190 -21.64 7.39 -6.85
C ILE A 190 -20.23 7.62 -6.36
N TYR A 191 -19.57 6.54 -5.94
CA TYR A 191 -18.17 6.53 -5.58
C TYR A 191 -17.38 5.91 -6.71
N LEU A 192 -16.33 6.62 -7.15
CA LEU A 192 -15.36 6.12 -8.11
C LEU A 192 -13.97 6.21 -7.48
N LYS A 193 -13.20 5.12 -7.56
CA LYS A 193 -11.81 5.06 -7.12
C LYS A 193 -10.97 4.43 -8.20
N ASN A 194 -9.84 5.03 -8.52
CA ASN A 194 -8.80 4.44 -9.34
C ASN A 194 -7.53 4.28 -8.51
N ASN A 195 -6.90 3.11 -8.63
CA ASN A 195 -5.59 2.82 -8.06
C ASN A 195 -4.71 2.24 -9.17
N THR A 196 -3.70 3.00 -9.57
CA THR A 196 -2.77 2.63 -10.64
C THR A 196 -1.35 2.61 -10.10
N LYS A 197 -0.61 1.56 -10.44
CA LYS A 197 0.83 1.50 -10.17
C LYS A 197 1.57 0.99 -11.38
N ALA A 198 2.78 1.49 -11.56
CA ALA A 198 3.68 1.13 -12.65
C ALA A 198 5.11 1.03 -12.15
N VAL A 199 5.85 0.04 -12.63
CA VAL A 199 7.30 -0.05 -12.54
C VAL A 199 7.85 -0.22 -13.95
N ASN A 200 8.87 0.59 -14.28
CA ASN A 200 9.62 0.48 -15.51
C ASN A 200 11.10 0.25 -15.17
N SER A 201 11.67 -0.81 -15.72
CA SER A 201 13.03 -1.29 -15.49
C SER A 201 13.49 -2.04 -16.73
N ASP A 202 14.78 -2.21 -16.92
CA ASP A 202 15.33 -2.98 -18.06
C ASP A 202 15.09 -4.49 -17.88
N SER A 203 15.10 -4.97 -16.63
CA SER A 203 14.75 -6.34 -16.28
C SER A 203 13.72 -6.35 -15.15
N TYR A 204 13.01 -7.48 -14.98
CA TYR A 204 11.96 -7.63 -13.97
C TYR A 204 12.16 -8.88 -13.14
N LEU A 205 11.98 -8.74 -11.81
CA LEU A 205 12.00 -9.83 -10.85
C LEU A 205 10.61 -10.00 -10.21
N ILE A 206 10.21 -11.22 -9.89
CA ILE A 206 8.89 -11.50 -9.28
C ILE A 206 8.73 -10.76 -7.94
N ASN A 207 9.80 -10.68 -7.16
CA ASN A 207 9.80 -10.06 -5.85
C ASN A 207 9.80 -8.51 -5.89
N GLU A 208 9.96 -7.88 -7.07
CA GLU A 208 9.82 -6.43 -7.25
C GLU A 208 8.44 -6.01 -7.77
N LEU A 209 7.66 -6.94 -8.31
CA LEU A 209 6.35 -6.65 -8.85
C LEU A 209 5.40 -6.12 -7.78
N PHE A 210 4.48 -5.26 -8.21
CA PHE A 210 3.37 -4.88 -7.35
C PHE A 210 2.42 -6.05 -7.18
N ARG A 211 1.84 -6.15 -6.01
CA ARG A 211 0.81 -7.13 -5.68
C ARG A 211 -0.51 -6.45 -5.44
N PHE A 212 -1.56 -6.99 -5.98
CA PHE A 212 -2.91 -6.53 -5.77
C PHE A 212 -3.91 -7.71 -5.73
N GLY A 213 -5.16 -7.42 -5.43
CA GLY A 213 -6.20 -8.38 -5.11
C GLY A 213 -6.73 -8.13 -3.70
N GLY A 214 -7.89 -8.66 -3.39
CA GLY A 214 -8.54 -8.55 -2.10
C GLY A 214 -9.48 -7.35 -1.94
N ILE A 215 -10.11 -7.25 -0.78
CA ILE A 215 -11.21 -6.32 -0.49
C ILE A 215 -10.84 -4.84 -0.67
N ASN A 216 -9.57 -4.49 -0.49
CA ASN A 216 -9.08 -3.10 -0.62
C ASN A 216 -8.62 -2.75 -2.05
N SER A 217 -8.62 -3.71 -2.96
CA SER A 217 -8.17 -3.58 -4.33
C SER A 217 -9.25 -4.02 -5.31
N ILE A 218 -9.16 -5.19 -5.91
CA ILE A 218 -10.21 -5.82 -6.71
C ILE A 218 -10.88 -6.90 -5.86
N ARG A 219 -12.15 -6.74 -5.58
CA ARG A 219 -12.93 -7.66 -4.73
C ARG A 219 -13.22 -8.96 -5.49
N GLY A 220 -13.35 -10.07 -4.77
CA GLY A 220 -13.52 -11.41 -5.35
C GLY A 220 -12.22 -12.17 -5.61
N PHE A 221 -11.06 -11.53 -5.40
CA PHE A 221 -9.74 -12.16 -5.48
C PHE A 221 -9.09 -12.25 -4.11
N ASN A 222 -8.21 -13.23 -3.92
CA ASN A 222 -7.41 -13.33 -2.69
C ASN A 222 -6.50 -12.11 -2.52
N GLU A 223 -6.20 -11.75 -1.28
CA GLU A 223 -5.35 -10.60 -0.97
C GLU A 223 -3.93 -10.81 -1.52
N ASN A 224 -3.40 -9.81 -2.26
CA ASN A 224 -2.06 -9.83 -2.88
C ASN A 224 -1.80 -11.03 -3.79
N SER A 225 -2.84 -11.60 -4.42
CA SER A 225 -2.71 -12.82 -5.24
C SER A 225 -2.25 -12.57 -6.67
N ILE A 226 -2.25 -11.33 -7.15
CA ILE A 226 -1.91 -10.97 -8.52
C ILE A 226 -0.64 -10.13 -8.52
N ASP A 227 0.39 -10.63 -9.23
CA ASP A 227 1.66 -9.94 -9.42
C ASP A 227 1.65 -9.16 -10.75
N ALA A 228 2.03 -7.88 -10.73
CA ALA A 228 1.99 -7.02 -11.92
C ALA A 228 3.12 -5.97 -11.92
N SER A 229 3.70 -5.73 -13.10
CA SER A 229 4.58 -4.59 -13.37
C SER A 229 3.79 -3.29 -13.58
N PHE A 230 2.58 -3.42 -14.12
CA PHE A 230 1.59 -2.35 -14.25
C PHE A 230 0.22 -2.87 -13.87
N TYR A 231 -0.53 -2.09 -13.11
CA TYR A 231 -1.96 -2.32 -12.94
C TYR A 231 -2.74 -1.01 -12.78
N SER A 232 -3.99 -1.04 -13.20
CA SER A 232 -4.99 -0.01 -12.92
C SER A 232 -6.30 -0.67 -12.50
N VAL A 233 -6.73 -0.39 -11.29
CA VAL A 233 -7.98 -0.90 -10.71
C VAL A 233 -8.96 0.24 -10.59
N LEU A 234 -10.14 0.08 -11.17
CA LEU A 234 -11.28 0.98 -11.05
C LEU A 234 -12.35 0.33 -10.19
N ASN A 235 -12.64 0.92 -9.04
CA ASN A 235 -13.75 0.54 -8.19
C ASN A 235 -14.90 1.54 -8.36
N SER A 236 -16.10 1.04 -8.60
CA SER A 236 -17.33 1.84 -8.70
C SER A 236 -18.37 1.33 -7.71
N GLU A 237 -19.02 2.25 -7.02
CA GLU A 237 -20.10 1.93 -6.10
C GLU A 237 -21.24 2.93 -6.26
N TYR A 238 -22.45 2.42 -6.45
CA TYR A 238 -23.65 3.21 -6.20
C TYR A 238 -24.06 3.01 -4.75
N ARG A 239 -24.18 4.11 -3.99
CA ARG A 239 -24.46 4.11 -2.56
C ARG A 239 -25.79 4.77 -2.28
N TYR A 240 -26.65 4.08 -1.53
CA TYR A 240 -27.89 4.62 -0.99
C TYR A 240 -27.82 4.66 0.53
N GLN A 241 -27.89 5.87 1.09
CA GLN A 241 -27.80 6.12 2.52
C GLN A 241 -29.20 6.24 3.11
N PHE A 242 -29.56 5.33 4.01
CA PHE A 242 -30.86 5.35 4.71
C PHE A 242 -30.91 6.47 5.75
N ASN A 243 -29.85 6.53 6.59
CA ASN A 243 -29.67 7.50 7.65
C ASN A 243 -28.18 7.81 7.84
N GLN A 244 -27.79 8.38 8.99
CA GLN A 244 -26.41 8.75 9.27
C GLN A 244 -25.47 7.57 9.55
N ASP A 245 -26.02 6.36 9.83
CA ASP A 245 -25.28 5.19 10.29
C ASP A 245 -25.36 4.02 9.32
N ILE A 246 -26.38 4.00 8.43
CA ILE A 246 -26.69 2.84 7.58
C ILE A 246 -26.76 3.23 6.12
N TYR A 247 -26.06 2.48 5.30
CA TYR A 247 -26.15 2.56 3.84
C TYR A 247 -26.05 1.17 3.20
N ILE A 248 -26.56 1.06 1.97
CA ILE A 248 -26.34 -0.08 1.09
C ILE A 248 -25.59 0.41 -0.16
N HIS A 249 -24.88 -0.48 -0.80
CA HIS A 249 -24.18 -0.17 -2.05
C HIS A 249 -24.15 -1.37 -2.99
N SER A 250 -24.16 -1.09 -4.28
CA SER A 250 -23.75 -2.03 -5.31
C SER A 250 -22.28 -1.79 -5.65
N ILE A 251 -21.59 -2.84 -6.06
CA ILE A 251 -20.16 -2.82 -6.30
C ILE A 251 -19.89 -3.35 -7.70
N ILE A 252 -19.07 -2.63 -8.47
CA ILE A 252 -18.53 -3.09 -9.76
C ILE A 252 -17.05 -2.71 -9.79
N ASP A 253 -16.19 -3.69 -9.95
CA ASP A 253 -14.75 -3.50 -10.02
C ASP A 253 -14.22 -3.94 -11.39
N PHE A 254 -13.29 -3.15 -11.94
CA PHE A 254 -12.57 -3.46 -13.17
C PHE A 254 -11.07 -3.35 -12.90
N ALA A 255 -10.29 -4.24 -13.49
CA ALA A 255 -8.84 -4.12 -13.47
C ALA A 255 -8.25 -4.44 -14.85
N TYR A 256 -7.21 -3.68 -15.19
CA TYR A 256 -6.28 -4.03 -16.26
C TYR A 256 -4.89 -4.15 -15.64
N PHE A 257 -4.15 -5.18 -16.02
CA PHE A 257 -2.78 -5.36 -15.54
C PHE A 257 -1.88 -6.02 -16.58
N GLU A 258 -0.59 -5.78 -16.42
CA GLU A 258 0.48 -6.37 -17.22
C GLU A 258 1.54 -6.97 -16.29
N ASN A 259 2.06 -8.13 -16.67
CA ASN A 259 3.20 -8.75 -16.04
C ASN A 259 4.30 -8.93 -17.08
N GLN A 260 5.39 -8.18 -16.97
CA GLN A 260 6.47 -8.19 -17.95
C GLN A 260 7.32 -9.48 -17.89
N ILE A 261 7.29 -10.22 -16.78
CA ILE A 261 8.00 -11.50 -16.65
C ILE A 261 7.32 -12.57 -17.50
N THR A 262 5.98 -12.64 -17.42
CA THR A 262 5.17 -13.64 -18.15
C THR A 262 4.65 -13.14 -19.49
N ALA A 263 4.95 -11.89 -19.85
CA ALA A 263 4.39 -11.19 -21.02
C ALA A 263 2.84 -11.17 -21.04
N LEU A 264 2.22 -11.27 -19.87
CA LEU A 264 0.78 -11.39 -19.71
C LEU A 264 0.13 -10.00 -19.64
N LYS A 265 -0.94 -9.83 -20.44
CA LYS A 265 -1.83 -8.67 -20.36
C LYS A 265 -3.25 -9.15 -20.11
N GLN A 266 -3.87 -8.76 -19.02
CA GLN A 266 -5.20 -9.23 -18.64
C GLN A 266 -6.13 -8.11 -18.21
N LYS A 267 -7.43 -8.33 -18.44
CA LYS A 267 -8.53 -7.53 -17.93
C LYS A 267 -9.34 -8.40 -16.98
N LEU A 268 -9.70 -7.83 -15.82
CA LEU A 268 -10.57 -8.47 -14.83
C LEU A 268 -11.79 -7.58 -14.61
N TYR A 269 -12.96 -8.20 -14.49
CA TYR A 269 -14.25 -7.53 -14.33
C TYR A 269 -14.92 -7.99 -13.04
#